data_000d43f64371cd62d2e4ad4593a57bed
#
_entry.id   000d43f64371cd62d2e4ad4593a57bed
#
_cell.length_a   1.000
_cell.length_b   1.000
_cell.length_c   1.000
_cell.angle_alpha   90.00
_cell.angle_beta   90.00
_cell.angle_gamma   90.00
#
_symmetry.space_group_name_H-M   'P 1'
#
loop_
_entity.id
_entity.type
_entity.pdbx_description
1 polymer ?
#
loop_
_entity_poly.entity_id
_entity_poly.type
_entity_poly.pdbx_seq_one_letter_code
_entity_poly.pdbx_strand_id
1 'polypeptide(L)'
;VEDPTYLLNQRSRYRTFQKSLSQISPFLPDKGNLLEVGSYCGFFLDTFKTKYNNWDCIGVEPSKWASEYARSQLNINTKTGTLEDNIKDLPSDYDAVVAWDVLEHLSDPSAFLVQTNSIMKQNSIFCFSTLDIENWFPKIMGKHWPWLMEMHLFYYKTDTTEQLLNKAGFKILASKKYVHYVSIHYLVGKIIAILPGWLGKPLNVARSAMPQKIMIQISFGDIKLYICEKEKSIGRM
;
A
#
# COMPACT_ATOMS: atom_id res chain seq x y z
N VAL A 1 9.36 12.94 -0.83
CA VAL A 1 10.29 13.06 0.31
C VAL A 1 11.20 11.86 0.28
N GLU A 2 12.52 12.07 0.31
CA GLU A 2 13.51 11.00 0.43
C GLU A 2 13.45 10.45 1.86
N ASP A 3 13.17 9.16 2.00
CA ASP A 3 13.20 8.48 3.31
C ASP A 3 14.20 7.32 3.27
N PRO A 4 15.48 7.59 3.62
CA PRO A 4 16.51 6.55 3.70
C PRO A 4 16.15 5.43 4.70
N THR A 5 15.30 5.72 5.69
CA THR A 5 14.87 4.72 6.68
C THR A 5 13.95 3.68 6.06
N TYR A 6 13.28 4.01 4.95
CA TYR A 6 12.47 3.08 4.19
C TYR A 6 13.30 1.89 3.69
N LEU A 7 14.50 2.16 3.17
CA LEU A 7 15.42 1.11 2.69
C LEU A 7 15.97 0.25 3.83
N LEU A 8 16.17 0.82 5.02
CA LEU A 8 16.61 0.04 6.19
C LEU A 8 15.61 -1.06 6.58
N ASN A 9 14.32 -0.84 6.29
CA ASN A 9 13.23 -1.76 6.57
C ASN A 9 12.84 -2.64 5.35
N GLN A 10 13.66 -2.72 4.33
CA GLN A 10 13.40 -3.43 3.07
C GLN A 10 12.86 -4.85 3.29
N ARG A 11 13.50 -5.64 4.18
CA ARG A 11 13.03 -7.01 4.47
C ARG A 11 11.59 -7.08 4.99
N SER A 12 11.22 -6.13 5.85
CA SER A 12 9.86 -6.01 6.39
C SER A 12 8.87 -5.71 5.27
N ARG A 13 9.25 -4.80 4.36
CA ARG A 13 8.43 -4.41 3.21
C ARG A 13 8.19 -5.60 2.28
N TYR A 14 9.24 -6.32 1.90
CA TYR A 14 9.09 -7.53 1.08
C TYR A 14 8.17 -8.57 1.73
N ARG A 15 8.29 -8.83 3.04
CA ARG A 15 7.40 -9.76 3.76
C ARG A 15 5.94 -9.27 3.76
N THR A 16 5.73 -7.97 3.96
CA THR A 16 4.40 -7.34 3.88
C THR A 16 3.81 -7.53 2.49
N PHE A 17 4.56 -7.21 1.44
CA PHE A 17 4.09 -7.36 0.06
C PHE A 17 3.91 -8.82 -0.37
N GLN A 18 4.75 -9.75 0.08
CA GLN A 18 4.52 -11.20 -0.12
C GLN A 18 3.17 -11.63 0.49
N LYS A 19 2.83 -11.11 1.68
CA LYS A 19 1.53 -11.39 2.31
C LYS A 19 0.39 -10.76 1.52
N SER A 20 0.50 -9.48 1.14
CA SER A 20 -0.50 -8.81 0.31
C SER A 20 -0.71 -9.54 -1.01
N LEU A 21 0.38 -9.92 -1.69
CA LEU A 21 0.33 -10.71 -2.92
C LEU A 21 -0.38 -12.06 -2.72
N SER A 22 -0.12 -12.76 -1.61
CA SER A 22 -0.81 -14.01 -1.30
C SER A 22 -2.32 -13.83 -1.09
N GLN A 23 -2.75 -12.64 -0.65
CA GLN A 23 -4.15 -12.33 -0.40
C GLN A 23 -4.90 -11.95 -1.69
N ILE A 24 -4.24 -11.30 -2.64
CA ILE A 24 -4.85 -10.86 -3.92
C ILE A 24 -4.72 -11.91 -5.03
N SER A 25 -3.70 -12.78 -4.98
CA SER A 25 -3.43 -13.81 -6.00
C SER A 25 -4.65 -14.62 -6.44
N PRO A 26 -5.58 -15.04 -5.56
CA PRO A 26 -6.74 -15.83 -5.99
C PRO A 26 -7.72 -15.09 -6.91
N PHE A 27 -7.56 -13.77 -7.03
CA PHE A 27 -8.44 -12.91 -7.83
C PHE A 27 -7.78 -12.46 -9.14
N LEU A 28 -6.48 -12.73 -9.30
CA LEU A 28 -5.72 -12.32 -10.48
C LEU A 28 -5.79 -13.39 -11.57
N PRO A 29 -5.87 -13.02 -12.85
CA PRO A 29 -5.71 -13.96 -13.95
C PRO A 29 -4.26 -14.51 -14.03
N ASP A 30 -4.06 -15.54 -14.85
CA ASP A 30 -2.74 -16.18 -14.99
C ASP A 30 -1.69 -15.28 -15.67
N LYS A 31 -2.12 -14.33 -16.50
CA LYS A 31 -1.28 -13.36 -17.20
C LYS A 31 -2.01 -12.05 -17.39
N GLY A 32 -1.31 -10.96 -17.53
CA GLY A 32 -1.93 -9.65 -17.78
C GLY A 32 -0.98 -8.47 -17.61
N ASN A 33 -1.58 -7.29 -17.55
CA ASN A 33 -0.92 -6.02 -17.34
C ASN A 33 -1.24 -5.49 -15.94
N LEU A 34 -0.21 -5.16 -15.15
CA LEU A 34 -0.33 -4.62 -13.80
C LEU A 34 0.19 -3.18 -13.74
N LEU A 35 -0.61 -2.30 -13.16
CA LEU A 35 -0.17 -0.97 -12.73
C LEU A 35 -0.13 -0.91 -11.20
N GLU A 36 0.98 -0.44 -10.64
CA GLU A 36 1.05 0.01 -9.24
C GLU A 36 1.08 1.54 -9.18
N VAL A 37 0.09 2.14 -8.51
CA VAL A 37 0.07 3.59 -8.25
C VAL A 37 0.63 3.85 -6.86
N GLY A 38 1.59 4.80 -6.74
CA GLY A 38 2.36 5.01 -5.53
C GLY A 38 3.39 3.90 -5.30
N SER A 39 4.09 3.48 -6.36
CA SER A 39 4.99 2.32 -6.31
C SER A 39 6.24 2.53 -5.45
N TYR A 40 6.51 3.75 -5.03
CA TYR A 40 7.68 4.17 -4.27
C TYR A 40 8.98 3.56 -4.83
N CYS A 41 9.74 2.80 -4.02
CA CYS A 41 10.97 2.13 -4.46
C CYS A 41 10.74 0.84 -5.26
N GLY A 42 9.50 0.47 -5.61
CA GLY A 42 9.17 -0.67 -6.47
C GLY A 42 9.18 -2.04 -5.80
N PHE A 43 9.20 -2.13 -4.46
CA PHE A 43 9.32 -3.41 -3.76
C PHE A 43 8.12 -4.36 -3.96
N PHE A 44 6.91 -3.81 -4.14
CA PHE A 44 5.77 -4.67 -4.47
C PHE A 44 5.88 -5.23 -5.88
N LEU A 45 6.21 -4.40 -6.88
CA LEU A 45 6.39 -4.85 -8.27
C LEU A 45 7.53 -5.87 -8.39
N ASP A 46 8.63 -5.68 -7.66
CA ASP A 46 9.72 -6.64 -7.61
C ASP A 46 9.25 -7.98 -6.99
N THR A 47 8.49 -7.93 -5.88
CA THR A 47 7.86 -9.11 -5.29
C THR A 47 6.89 -9.78 -6.27
N PHE A 48 6.10 -8.99 -7.00
CA PHE A 48 5.12 -9.49 -7.95
C PHE A 48 5.80 -10.22 -9.11
N LYS A 49 6.82 -9.62 -9.72
CA LYS A 49 7.57 -10.19 -10.86
C LYS A 49 8.30 -11.49 -10.51
N THR A 50 8.70 -11.70 -9.26
CA THR A 50 9.29 -12.98 -8.83
C THR A 50 8.30 -14.15 -8.89
N LYS A 51 6.99 -13.88 -8.80
CA LYS A 51 5.93 -14.89 -8.86
C LYS A 51 5.23 -14.95 -10.21
N TYR A 52 5.11 -13.82 -10.89
CA TYR A 52 4.37 -13.64 -12.13
C TYR A 52 5.28 -13.08 -13.23
N ASN A 53 6.09 -13.95 -13.81
CA ASN A 53 7.08 -13.59 -14.85
C ASN A 53 6.48 -13.32 -16.24
N ASN A 54 5.21 -13.65 -16.43
CA ASN A 54 4.42 -13.48 -17.67
C ASN A 54 3.45 -12.28 -17.59
N TRP A 55 3.68 -11.36 -16.66
CA TRP A 55 2.94 -10.11 -16.53
C TRP A 55 3.80 -8.92 -16.92
N ASP A 56 3.20 -7.99 -17.67
CA ASP A 56 3.79 -6.68 -17.90
C ASP A 56 3.43 -5.75 -16.74
N CYS A 57 4.46 -5.25 -16.06
CA CYS A 57 4.29 -4.47 -14.83
C CYS A 57 4.90 -3.09 -14.98
N ILE A 58 4.15 -2.07 -14.57
CA ILE A 58 4.61 -0.69 -14.52
C ILE A 58 4.21 -0.02 -13.20
N GLY A 59 5.07 0.84 -12.67
CA GLY A 59 4.79 1.70 -11.54
C GLY A 59 4.58 3.16 -11.95
N VAL A 60 3.83 3.90 -11.14
CA VAL A 60 3.75 5.36 -11.17
C VAL A 60 4.06 5.87 -9.77
N GLU A 61 5.02 6.82 -9.66
CA GLU A 61 5.53 7.29 -8.38
C GLU A 61 5.90 8.78 -8.45
N PRO A 62 5.29 9.64 -7.62
CA PRO A 62 5.61 11.08 -7.61
C PRO A 62 7.04 11.42 -7.17
N SER A 63 7.62 10.62 -6.26
CA SER A 63 8.99 10.83 -5.79
C SER A 63 10.00 10.47 -6.87
N LYS A 64 10.72 11.48 -7.38
CA LYS A 64 11.80 11.27 -8.35
C LYS A 64 12.87 10.33 -7.82
N TRP A 65 13.28 10.51 -6.57
CA TRP A 65 14.27 9.66 -5.92
C TRP A 65 13.81 8.19 -5.85
N ALA A 66 12.57 7.94 -5.42
CA ALA A 66 12.04 6.58 -5.28
C ALA A 66 11.85 5.90 -6.64
N SER A 67 11.33 6.62 -7.63
CA SER A 67 11.16 6.10 -8.99
C SER A 67 12.50 5.81 -9.69
N GLU A 68 13.53 6.63 -9.46
CA GLU A 68 14.89 6.37 -9.94
C GLU A 68 15.51 5.16 -9.24
N TYR A 69 15.28 4.97 -7.94
CA TYR A 69 15.71 3.77 -7.22
C TYR A 69 15.07 2.51 -7.81
N ALA A 70 13.76 2.52 -8.03
CA ALA A 70 13.04 1.39 -8.62
C ALA A 70 13.63 1.00 -10.00
N ARG A 71 13.89 1.98 -10.85
CA ARG A 71 14.49 1.75 -12.17
C ARG A 71 15.94 1.26 -12.09
N SER A 72 16.78 1.95 -11.32
CA SER A 72 18.23 1.71 -11.33
C SER A 72 18.68 0.54 -10.48
N GLN A 73 18.00 0.27 -9.36
CA GLN A 73 18.40 -0.78 -8.41
C GLN A 73 17.60 -2.07 -8.57
N LEU A 74 16.34 -1.99 -9.00
CA LEU A 74 15.45 -3.14 -9.10
C LEU A 74 15.05 -3.49 -10.54
N ASN A 75 15.47 -2.68 -11.52
CA ASN A 75 15.05 -2.84 -12.91
C ASN A 75 13.52 -2.91 -13.07
N ILE A 76 12.81 -2.09 -12.30
CA ILE A 76 11.36 -1.96 -12.34
C ILE A 76 10.99 -0.77 -13.23
N ASN A 77 10.15 -1.03 -14.23
CA ASN A 77 9.61 0.03 -15.08
C ASN A 77 8.70 0.94 -14.25
N THR A 78 9.13 2.17 -14.00
CA THR A 78 8.38 3.15 -13.19
C THR A 78 8.43 4.52 -13.87
N LYS A 79 7.25 5.13 -14.04
CA LYS A 79 7.11 6.53 -14.49
C LYS A 79 7.13 7.46 -13.28
N THR A 80 7.85 8.56 -13.38
CA THR A 80 7.84 9.60 -12.34
C THR A 80 6.64 10.52 -12.54
N GLY A 81 5.92 10.84 -11.45
CA GLY A 81 4.74 11.68 -11.44
C GLY A 81 3.54 10.99 -10.81
N THR A 82 2.42 11.70 -10.72
CA THR A 82 1.14 11.17 -10.25
C THR A 82 0.46 10.33 -11.35
N LEU A 83 -0.62 9.62 -11.00
CA LEU A 83 -1.46 8.95 -12.00
C LEU A 83 -2.02 9.96 -13.01
N GLU A 84 -2.47 11.12 -12.54
CA GLU A 84 -3.01 12.20 -13.37
C GLU A 84 -1.98 12.70 -14.40
N ASP A 85 -0.72 12.91 -13.97
CA ASP A 85 0.36 13.36 -14.86
C ASP A 85 0.64 12.37 -15.99
N ASN A 86 0.50 11.08 -15.70
CA ASN A 86 0.91 10.01 -16.61
C ASN A 86 -0.24 9.32 -17.35
N ILE A 87 -1.50 9.59 -17.00
CA ILE A 87 -2.67 8.81 -17.49
C ILE A 87 -2.82 8.78 -19.01
N LYS A 88 -2.36 9.83 -19.70
CA LYS A 88 -2.42 9.91 -21.17
C LYS A 88 -1.39 9.02 -21.85
N ASP A 89 -0.28 8.73 -21.16
CA ASP A 89 0.85 7.95 -21.64
C ASP A 89 0.84 6.51 -21.12
N LEU A 90 -0.16 6.15 -20.32
CA LEU A 90 -0.37 4.80 -19.82
C LEU A 90 -1.33 4.04 -20.74
N PRO A 91 -1.11 2.72 -20.93
CA PRO A 91 -2.12 1.85 -21.54
C PRO A 91 -3.48 1.99 -20.84
N SER A 92 -4.54 1.66 -21.55
CA SER A 92 -5.92 1.67 -21.00
C SER A 92 -6.53 0.26 -20.93
N ASP A 93 -5.69 -0.74 -20.66
CA ASP A 93 -6.05 -2.15 -20.75
C ASP A 93 -5.45 -2.97 -19.60
N TYR A 94 -5.37 -2.39 -18.39
CA TYR A 94 -4.85 -3.10 -17.23
C TYR A 94 -5.81 -4.20 -16.75
N ASP A 95 -5.24 -5.38 -16.49
CA ASP A 95 -5.93 -6.53 -15.88
C ASP A 95 -5.96 -6.40 -14.36
N ALA A 96 -4.98 -5.69 -13.80
CA ALA A 96 -4.96 -5.34 -12.39
C ALA A 96 -4.34 -3.96 -12.16
N VAL A 97 -4.89 -3.24 -11.19
CA VAL A 97 -4.29 -2.01 -10.63
C VAL A 97 -4.17 -2.18 -9.13
N VAL A 98 -3.06 -1.76 -8.55
CA VAL A 98 -2.86 -1.79 -7.10
C VAL A 98 -2.40 -0.43 -6.57
N ALA A 99 -2.80 -0.11 -5.33
CA ALA A 99 -2.40 1.11 -4.63
C ALA A 99 -2.28 0.82 -3.13
N TRP A 100 -1.06 0.88 -2.58
CA TRP A 100 -0.80 0.57 -1.18
C TRP A 100 -0.60 1.84 -0.38
N ASP A 101 -1.52 2.10 0.58
CA ASP A 101 -1.47 3.27 1.46
C ASP A 101 -1.38 4.58 0.63
N VAL A 102 -2.28 4.76 -0.34
CA VAL A 102 -2.32 5.90 -1.27
C VAL A 102 -3.55 6.78 -1.07
N LEU A 103 -4.74 6.18 -0.94
CA LEU A 103 -6.01 6.91 -0.96
C LEU A 103 -6.10 8.00 0.12
N GLU A 104 -5.56 7.75 1.29
CA GLU A 104 -5.56 8.68 2.43
C GLU A 104 -4.70 9.93 2.20
N HIS A 105 -3.79 9.90 1.23
CA HIS A 105 -2.88 11.00 0.90
C HIS A 105 -3.37 11.88 -0.25
N LEU A 106 -4.40 11.45 -0.97
CA LEU A 106 -4.88 12.14 -2.18
C LEU A 106 -5.75 13.34 -1.81
N SER A 107 -5.62 14.43 -2.54
CA SER A 107 -6.52 15.59 -2.41
C SER A 107 -7.92 15.32 -2.97
N ASP A 108 -8.02 14.49 -4.01
CA ASP A 108 -9.29 14.04 -4.60
C ASP A 108 -9.29 12.52 -4.85
N PRO A 109 -9.67 11.72 -3.83
CA PRO A 109 -9.80 10.28 -3.99
C PRO A 109 -10.86 9.85 -5.01
N SER A 110 -11.90 10.66 -5.22
CA SER A 110 -12.96 10.34 -6.18
C SER A 110 -12.44 10.43 -7.62
N ALA A 111 -11.73 11.50 -7.96
CA ALA A 111 -11.10 11.65 -9.26
C ALA A 111 -10.07 10.53 -9.52
N PHE A 112 -9.26 10.18 -8.52
CA PHE A 112 -8.33 9.06 -8.61
C PHE A 112 -9.01 7.74 -8.94
N LEU A 113 -10.11 7.40 -8.27
CA LEU A 113 -10.84 6.17 -8.51
C LEU A 113 -11.47 6.13 -9.92
N VAL A 114 -11.99 7.27 -10.40
CA VAL A 114 -12.51 7.41 -11.77
C VAL A 114 -11.40 7.24 -12.80
N GLN A 115 -10.26 7.88 -12.61
CA GLN A 115 -9.08 7.73 -13.47
C GLN A 115 -8.58 6.29 -13.48
N THR A 116 -8.48 5.65 -12.32
CA THR A 116 -8.11 4.23 -12.19
C THR A 116 -9.08 3.36 -12.98
N ASN A 117 -10.39 3.56 -12.81
CA ASN A 117 -11.40 2.82 -13.57
C ASN A 117 -11.22 3.00 -15.09
N SER A 118 -10.91 4.22 -15.55
CA SER A 118 -10.84 4.53 -16.99
C SER A 118 -9.73 3.80 -17.73
N ILE A 119 -8.68 3.36 -17.05
CA ILE A 119 -7.52 2.66 -17.63
C ILE A 119 -7.56 1.15 -17.45
N MET A 120 -8.58 0.63 -16.79
CA MET A 120 -8.73 -0.80 -16.50
C MET A 120 -9.66 -1.47 -17.50
N LYS A 121 -9.43 -2.76 -17.77
CA LYS A 121 -10.37 -3.61 -18.52
C LYS A 121 -11.64 -3.85 -17.72
N GLN A 122 -12.72 -4.21 -18.43
CA GLN A 122 -13.93 -4.72 -17.78
C GLN A 122 -13.62 -6.01 -16.99
N ASN A 123 -14.20 -6.17 -15.81
CA ASN A 123 -13.99 -7.30 -14.88
C ASN A 123 -12.53 -7.43 -14.38
N SER A 124 -11.71 -6.40 -14.54
CA SER A 124 -10.36 -6.38 -14.00
C SER A 124 -10.33 -6.02 -12.52
N ILE A 125 -9.21 -6.26 -11.85
CA ILE A 125 -9.09 -6.23 -10.39
C ILE A 125 -8.38 -4.97 -9.92
N PHE A 126 -9.02 -4.22 -9.03
CA PHE A 126 -8.41 -3.13 -8.29
C PHE A 126 -8.19 -3.55 -6.84
N CYS A 127 -6.94 -3.52 -6.38
CA CYS A 127 -6.60 -3.80 -4.98
C CYS A 127 -5.94 -2.59 -4.35
N PHE A 128 -6.36 -2.23 -3.14
CA PHE A 128 -5.73 -1.15 -2.40
C PHE A 128 -5.80 -1.37 -0.89
N SER A 129 -4.86 -0.77 -0.17
CA SER A 129 -4.94 -0.63 1.28
C SER A 129 -5.29 0.79 1.67
N THR A 130 -6.05 0.94 2.75
CA THR A 130 -6.31 2.24 3.38
C THR A 130 -6.76 2.07 4.83
N LEU A 131 -6.79 3.18 5.55
CA LEU A 131 -7.13 3.25 6.97
C LEU A 131 -8.62 3.01 7.22
N ASP A 132 -8.95 2.36 8.36
CA ASP A 132 -10.31 2.20 8.86
C ASP A 132 -10.43 2.82 10.26
N ILE A 133 -10.97 4.05 10.33
CA ILE A 133 -11.13 4.78 11.58
C ILE A 133 -12.21 4.18 12.50
N GLU A 134 -13.11 3.34 11.97
CA GLU A 134 -14.15 2.70 12.77
C GLU A 134 -13.67 1.46 13.51
N ASN A 135 -12.46 1.00 13.21
CA ASN A 135 -11.84 -0.12 13.92
C ASN A 135 -11.68 0.18 15.42
N TRP A 136 -11.63 -0.87 16.23
CA TRP A 136 -11.47 -0.75 17.68
C TRP A 136 -10.15 -0.08 18.09
N PHE A 137 -9.08 -0.32 17.34
CA PHE A 137 -7.73 0.17 17.66
C PHE A 137 -7.63 1.71 17.62
N PRO A 138 -8.06 2.42 16.54
CA PRO A 138 -8.14 3.87 16.54
C PRO A 138 -9.00 4.43 17.67
N LYS A 139 -10.13 3.78 17.99
CA LYS A 139 -11.05 4.23 19.05
C LYS A 139 -10.40 4.18 20.43
N ILE A 140 -9.58 3.16 20.72
CA ILE A 140 -8.85 3.04 21.99
C ILE A 140 -7.66 4.01 22.03
N MET A 141 -6.90 4.10 20.93
CA MET A 141 -5.69 4.92 20.87
C MET A 141 -5.98 6.43 20.83
N GLY A 142 -7.13 6.83 20.28
CA GLY A 142 -7.50 8.23 20.12
C GLY A 142 -6.40 9.04 19.44
N LYS A 143 -5.99 10.15 20.06
CA LYS A 143 -4.90 11.02 19.53
C LYS A 143 -3.53 10.35 19.45
N HIS A 144 -3.34 9.19 20.05
CA HIS A 144 -2.09 8.41 20.02
C HIS A 144 -2.11 7.32 18.94
N TRP A 145 -3.16 7.25 18.14
CA TRP A 145 -3.19 6.31 17.01
C TRP A 145 -2.05 6.64 16.03
N PRO A 146 -1.14 5.67 15.72
CA PRO A 146 0.07 5.94 14.95
C PRO A 146 -0.16 6.50 13.55
N TRP A 147 -1.34 6.26 12.99
CA TRP A 147 -1.70 6.72 11.65
C TRP A 147 -2.42 8.08 11.65
N LEU A 148 -2.61 8.70 12.80
CA LEU A 148 -3.10 10.09 12.86
C LEU A 148 -1.92 11.03 12.56
N MET A 149 -1.73 11.33 11.27
CA MET A 149 -0.56 12.02 10.72
C MET A 149 -1.00 13.18 9.84
N GLU A 150 -0.21 14.25 9.79
CA GLU A 150 -0.51 15.45 8.98
C GLU A 150 -0.63 15.16 7.47
N MET A 151 0.09 14.13 6.99
CA MET A 151 0.03 13.74 5.59
C MET A 151 -1.20 12.92 5.20
N HIS A 152 -1.98 12.44 6.17
CA HIS A 152 -3.22 11.72 5.92
C HIS A 152 -4.37 12.73 5.86
N LEU A 153 -4.82 13.04 4.66
CA LEU A 153 -5.89 14.01 4.41
C LEU A 153 -7.26 13.39 4.69
N PHE A 154 -7.40 12.07 4.56
CA PHE A 154 -8.65 11.34 4.74
C PHE A 154 -8.51 10.15 5.67
N TYR A 155 -9.56 9.92 6.46
CA TYR A 155 -9.73 8.76 7.31
C TYR A 155 -11.09 8.13 6.96
N TYR A 156 -11.04 6.90 6.46
CA TYR A 156 -12.22 6.27 5.89
C TYR A 156 -13.01 5.46 6.92
N LYS A 157 -14.33 5.41 6.70
CA LYS A 157 -15.23 4.43 7.26
C LYS A 157 -15.54 3.39 6.21
N THR A 158 -15.91 2.19 6.61
CA THR A 158 -16.27 1.12 5.67
C THR A 158 -17.35 1.57 4.69
N ASP A 159 -18.45 2.12 5.20
CA ASP A 159 -19.57 2.60 4.37
C ASP A 159 -19.16 3.71 3.40
N THR A 160 -18.29 4.63 3.84
CA THR A 160 -17.79 5.71 2.97
C THR A 160 -16.92 5.14 1.85
N THR A 161 -16.06 4.16 2.16
CA THR A 161 -15.22 3.49 1.16
C THR A 161 -16.10 2.76 0.12
N GLU A 162 -17.12 2.03 0.58
CA GLU A 162 -18.07 1.33 -0.30
C GLU A 162 -18.81 2.29 -1.23
N GLN A 163 -19.29 3.41 -0.70
CA GLN A 163 -19.97 4.43 -1.51
C GLN A 163 -19.04 5.06 -2.55
N LEU A 164 -17.79 5.36 -2.20
CA LEU A 164 -16.79 5.91 -3.12
C LEU A 164 -16.50 4.91 -4.26
N LEU A 165 -16.28 3.65 -3.92
CA LEU A 165 -16.01 2.60 -4.89
C LEU A 165 -17.19 2.36 -5.83
N ASN A 166 -18.40 2.26 -5.30
CA ASN A 166 -19.61 2.08 -6.09
C ASN A 166 -19.84 3.24 -7.08
N LYS A 167 -19.63 4.48 -6.64
CA LYS A 167 -19.71 5.67 -7.50
C LYS A 167 -18.65 5.65 -8.60
N ALA A 168 -17.49 5.11 -8.31
CA ALA A 168 -16.39 4.95 -9.28
C ALA A 168 -16.49 3.66 -10.11
N GLY A 169 -17.62 2.92 -10.06
CA GLY A 169 -17.88 1.74 -10.88
C GLY A 169 -17.14 0.49 -10.43
N PHE A 170 -16.73 0.42 -9.17
CA PHE A 170 -16.10 -0.76 -8.57
C PHE A 170 -17.05 -1.49 -7.63
N LYS A 171 -17.00 -2.82 -7.66
CA LYS A 171 -17.67 -3.73 -6.73
C LYS A 171 -16.65 -4.39 -5.82
N ILE A 172 -16.86 -4.35 -4.52
CA ILE A 172 -15.99 -5.03 -3.55
C ILE A 172 -16.25 -6.54 -3.63
N LEU A 173 -15.19 -7.30 -3.96
CA LEU A 173 -15.19 -8.76 -3.93
C LEU A 173 -14.80 -9.31 -2.56
N ALA A 174 -13.84 -8.63 -1.91
CA ALA A 174 -13.38 -9.00 -0.58
C ALA A 174 -12.77 -7.79 0.17
N SER A 175 -12.92 -7.80 1.49
CA SER A 175 -12.19 -6.93 2.40
C SER A 175 -11.44 -7.79 3.41
N LYS A 176 -10.14 -7.56 3.54
CA LYS A 176 -9.24 -8.33 4.43
C LYS A 176 -8.44 -7.39 5.32
N LYS A 177 -7.95 -7.90 6.45
CA LYS A 177 -6.98 -7.16 7.27
C LYS A 177 -5.68 -7.03 6.49
N TYR A 178 -5.19 -5.80 6.38
CA TYR A 178 -3.83 -5.55 5.90
C TYR A 178 -2.83 -5.94 7.00
N VAL A 179 -1.73 -6.53 6.61
CA VAL A 179 -0.77 -7.13 7.54
C VAL A 179 0.60 -6.53 7.30
N HIS A 180 1.17 -5.95 8.33
CA HIS A 180 2.56 -5.51 8.33
C HIS A 180 3.49 -6.56 8.95
N TYR A 181 4.67 -6.68 8.40
CA TYR A 181 5.78 -7.35 9.06
C TYR A 181 6.74 -6.29 9.60
N VAL A 182 7.09 -6.40 10.87
CA VAL A 182 8.05 -5.52 11.52
C VAL A 182 9.12 -6.34 12.24
N SER A 183 10.35 -5.81 12.32
CA SER A 183 11.36 -6.48 13.14
C SER A 183 11.03 -6.30 14.62
N ILE A 184 11.28 -7.34 15.43
CA ILE A 184 11.12 -7.25 16.89
C ILE A 184 11.98 -6.11 17.44
N HIS A 185 13.18 -5.94 16.92
CA HIS A 185 14.09 -4.86 17.27
C HIS A 185 13.45 -3.48 17.06
N TYR A 186 12.76 -3.26 15.92
CA TYR A 186 12.04 -2.01 15.64
C TYR A 186 10.86 -1.81 16.61
N LEU A 187 10.06 -2.85 16.83
CA LEU A 187 8.89 -2.78 17.72
C LEU A 187 9.30 -2.46 19.15
N VAL A 188 10.30 -3.16 19.68
CA VAL A 188 10.84 -2.88 21.02
C VAL A 188 11.37 -1.45 21.13
N GLY A 189 12.02 -0.94 20.06
CA GLY A 189 12.45 0.45 20.02
C GLY A 189 11.31 1.46 20.12
N LYS A 190 10.18 1.19 19.44
CA LYS A 190 8.98 2.04 19.56
C LYS A 190 8.36 1.97 20.95
N ILE A 191 8.31 0.79 21.56
CA ILE A 191 7.83 0.63 22.96
C ILE A 191 8.72 1.39 23.93
N ILE A 192 10.05 1.28 23.80
CA ILE A 192 11.00 1.99 24.67
C ILE A 192 10.81 3.50 24.56
N ALA A 193 10.52 4.02 23.36
CA ALA A 193 10.35 5.46 23.13
C ALA A 193 9.16 6.09 23.89
N ILE A 194 8.16 5.28 24.26
CA ILE A 194 6.99 5.72 25.03
C ILE A 194 7.09 5.43 26.53
N LEU A 195 8.12 4.69 26.95
CA LEU A 195 8.33 4.34 28.36
C LEU A 195 9.11 5.42 29.12
N PRO A 196 8.87 5.59 30.43
CA PRO A 196 9.72 6.41 31.29
C PRO A 196 11.19 5.98 31.21
N GLY A 197 12.12 6.96 31.20
CA GLY A 197 13.54 6.69 30.98
C GLY A 197 14.19 5.64 31.89
N TRP A 198 13.70 5.48 33.14
CA TRP A 198 14.20 4.47 34.08
C TRP A 198 13.86 3.02 33.67
N LEU A 199 12.74 2.80 32.94
CA LEU A 199 12.37 1.51 32.32
C LEU A 199 13.01 1.35 30.94
N GLY A 200 13.16 2.44 30.20
CA GLY A 200 13.70 2.43 28.83
C GLY A 200 15.18 2.04 28.77
N LYS A 201 16.01 2.48 29.73
CA LYS A 201 17.46 2.20 29.74
C LYS A 201 17.80 0.70 29.76
N PRO A 202 17.32 -0.12 30.70
CA PRO A 202 17.62 -1.56 30.72
C PRO A 202 17.05 -2.30 29.51
N LEU A 203 15.88 -1.90 29.01
CA LEU A 203 15.27 -2.48 27.82
C LEU A 203 16.06 -2.16 26.54
N ASN A 204 16.71 -0.99 26.49
CA ASN A 204 17.56 -0.62 25.35
C ASN A 204 18.83 -1.48 25.29
N VAL A 205 19.41 -1.84 26.44
CA VAL A 205 20.52 -2.79 26.50
C VAL A 205 20.07 -4.18 26.03
N ALA A 206 18.92 -4.67 26.49
CA ALA A 206 18.36 -5.93 26.03
C ALA A 206 18.05 -5.91 24.51
N ARG A 207 17.53 -4.78 24.00
CA ARG A 207 17.26 -4.58 22.57
C ARG A 207 18.52 -4.72 21.72
N SER A 208 19.67 -4.19 22.15
CA SER A 208 20.92 -4.27 21.39
C SER A 208 21.39 -5.71 21.15
N ALA A 209 21.04 -6.64 22.03
CA ALA A 209 21.31 -8.07 21.90
C ALA A 209 20.26 -8.83 21.07
N MET A 210 19.14 -8.19 20.70
CA MET A 210 18.06 -8.84 19.95
C MET A 210 18.42 -9.04 18.48
N PRO A 211 18.11 -10.21 17.89
CA PRO A 211 18.31 -10.45 16.48
C PRO A 211 17.46 -9.50 15.63
N GLN A 212 18.11 -8.68 14.82
CA GLN A 212 17.41 -7.76 13.90
C GLN A 212 16.61 -8.47 12.79
N LYS A 213 16.92 -9.75 12.55
CA LYS A 213 16.34 -10.57 11.48
C LYS A 213 14.97 -11.16 11.83
N ILE A 214 14.61 -11.21 13.12
CA ILE A 214 13.32 -11.78 13.53
C ILE A 214 12.20 -10.79 13.21
N MET A 215 11.28 -11.20 12.37
CA MET A 215 10.11 -10.42 11.97
C MET A 215 8.85 -11.05 12.53
N ILE A 216 7.98 -10.21 13.03
CA ILE A 216 6.66 -10.58 13.50
C ILE A 216 5.58 -9.95 12.63
N GLN A 217 4.50 -10.66 12.49
CA GLN A 217 3.31 -10.18 11.81
C GLN A 217 2.47 -9.36 12.77
N ILE A 218 2.10 -8.15 12.36
CA ILE A 218 1.21 -7.27 13.13
C ILE A 218 0.05 -6.86 12.24
N SER A 219 -1.16 -6.92 12.80
CA SER A 219 -2.35 -6.31 12.23
C SER A 219 -3.36 -6.08 13.34
N PHE A 220 -3.71 -4.83 13.56
CA PHE A 220 -4.79 -4.46 14.48
C PHE A 220 -6.14 -4.36 13.74
N GLY A 221 -6.12 -4.51 12.40
CA GLY A 221 -7.30 -4.42 11.54
C GLY A 221 -7.74 -2.99 11.24
N ASP A 222 -6.94 -2.01 11.66
CA ASP A 222 -7.12 -0.57 11.43
C ASP A 222 -6.63 -0.12 10.04
N ILE A 223 -6.04 -1.03 9.29
CA ILE A 223 -5.79 -0.91 7.85
C ILE A 223 -6.48 -2.09 7.17
N LYS A 224 -7.28 -1.79 6.15
CA LYS A 224 -7.97 -2.78 5.33
C LYS A 224 -7.34 -2.91 3.96
N LEU A 225 -7.30 -4.11 3.47
CA LEU A 225 -7.03 -4.45 2.07
C LEU A 225 -8.36 -4.71 1.38
N TYR A 226 -8.70 -3.87 0.41
CA TYR A 226 -9.86 -4.06 -0.45
C TYR A 226 -9.45 -4.72 -1.76
N ILE A 227 -10.26 -5.66 -2.22
CA ILE A 227 -10.13 -6.33 -3.50
C ILE A 227 -11.44 -6.07 -4.23
N CYS A 228 -11.37 -5.34 -5.34
CA CYS A 228 -12.52 -4.84 -6.06
C CYS A 228 -12.44 -5.28 -7.52
N GLU A 229 -13.59 -5.44 -8.14
CA GLU A 229 -13.74 -5.68 -9.57
C GLU A 229 -14.32 -4.44 -10.25
N LYS A 230 -13.81 -4.09 -11.43
CA LYS A 230 -14.44 -3.08 -12.27
C LYS A 230 -15.72 -3.64 -12.85
N GLU A 231 -16.87 -3.14 -12.36
CA GLU A 231 -18.20 -3.57 -12.79
C GLU A 231 -18.79 -2.68 -13.89
N LYS A 232 -18.49 -1.37 -13.86
CA LYS A 232 -19.00 -0.40 -14.82
C LYS A 232 -17.90 0.52 -15.32
N SER A 233 -17.89 0.79 -16.62
CA SER A 233 -17.03 1.83 -17.18
C SER A 233 -17.67 3.20 -16.90
N ILE A 234 -16.92 4.07 -16.25
CA ILE A 234 -17.28 5.47 -16.06
C ILE A 234 -16.55 6.25 -17.15
N GLY A 235 -17.28 7.04 -17.95
CA GLY A 235 -16.69 7.85 -19.01
C GLY A 235 -15.62 8.80 -18.44
N ARG A 236 -14.54 9.02 -19.21
CA ARG A 236 -13.56 10.06 -18.89
C ARG A 236 -14.28 11.40 -18.80
N MET A 237 -14.20 12.05 -17.63
CA MET A 237 -14.61 13.45 -17.48
C MET A 237 -13.60 14.37 -18.16
#